data_bfbbbac7050701e2e4356fa3ab6af99c
#
_entry.id   bfbbbac7050701e2e4356fa3ab6af99c
#
_cell.length_a   1.000
_cell.length_b   1.000
_cell.length_c   1.000
_cell.angle_alpha   90.00
_cell.angle_beta   90.00
_cell.angle_gamma   90.00
#
_symmetry.space_group_name_H-M   'P 1'
#
loop_
_entity.id
_entity.type
_entity.pdbx_description
1 polymer ?
#
loop_
_entity_poly.entity_id
_entity_poly.type
_entity_poly.pdbx_seq_one_letter_code
_entity_poly.pdbx_strand_id
1 'polypeptide(L)'
;MKRLLFLLLCTCRALTTMAGDAPATDPAWQIATHTYAAPYHGVTLANGGIGILPWREPFSVRRVMLNHVFDADAPHGISRILQGLNPFVLQVSIDGRNVAETSVTEWSQTLDMREAVLRTAFVADGRARIAYDIRALRNMPYAGLIRVEVEALDDLFLSVANTTDTPGDYAGSESSAHEVTVDGTRIRYRRTWAPARHRGTVVSASAALLFDPARTVAQECSSEQNRLGVTLKKGERFSFDLLGAVCTGRDFLDPWNESDREVIYAVKEGVDRLTSRHGELWDELWQGDIEIEGDDEAQQAVRLALYHLYSFARADSRLSIPPFGLSSQGYNGHIFWDTELWMYPPMLFLNQGIAESMMNYRCLLYTSPSPRD
;
A
#
# COMPACT_ATOMS: atom_id res chain seq x y z
N MET A 1 38.47 26.94 -39.33
CA MET A 1 37.64 27.27 -38.17
C MET A 1 36.19 27.00 -38.56
N LYS A 2 35.68 25.78 -38.29
CA LYS A 2 34.27 25.42 -38.51
C LYS A 2 33.68 25.08 -37.15
N ARG A 3 32.74 25.89 -36.66
CA ARG A 3 31.96 25.65 -35.46
C ARG A 3 30.86 24.64 -35.81
N LEU A 4 30.94 23.44 -35.18
CA LEU A 4 29.86 22.44 -35.23
C LEU A 4 28.84 22.82 -34.14
N LEU A 5 27.63 23.15 -34.56
CA LEU A 5 26.49 23.41 -33.71
C LEU A 5 25.80 22.05 -33.46
N PHE A 6 25.90 21.51 -32.24
CA PHE A 6 25.11 20.33 -31.82
C PHE A 6 23.71 20.81 -31.42
N LEU A 7 22.73 20.54 -32.27
CA LEU A 7 21.31 20.64 -31.92
C LEU A 7 20.93 19.40 -31.13
N LEU A 8 20.69 19.59 -29.82
CA LEU A 8 20.05 18.55 -28.98
C LEU A 8 18.56 18.55 -29.32
N LEU A 9 18.12 17.59 -30.14
CA LEU A 9 16.70 17.29 -30.30
C LEU A 9 16.25 16.49 -29.07
N CYS A 10 15.60 17.18 -28.11
CA CYS A 10 14.76 16.54 -27.11
C CYS A 10 13.53 15.99 -27.82
N THR A 11 13.54 14.72 -28.18
CA THR A 11 12.32 14.02 -28.57
C THR A 11 11.54 13.68 -27.32
N CYS A 12 10.56 14.53 -26.97
CA CYS A 12 9.45 14.12 -26.10
C CYS A 12 8.74 12.94 -26.78
N ARG A 13 9.05 11.72 -26.35
CA ARG A 13 8.17 10.58 -26.63
C ARG A 13 6.94 10.73 -25.73
N ALA A 14 5.87 11.28 -26.28
CA ALA A 14 4.53 11.10 -25.73
C ALA A 14 4.27 9.60 -25.71
N LEU A 15 4.24 9.00 -24.52
CA LEU A 15 3.69 7.66 -24.33
C LEU A 15 2.17 7.77 -24.54
N THR A 16 1.74 7.63 -25.78
CA THR A 16 0.36 7.23 -26.10
C THR A 16 0.25 5.75 -25.75
N THR A 17 0.02 5.42 -24.52
CA THR A 17 -0.59 4.14 -24.18
C THR A 17 -2.08 4.26 -24.46
N MET A 18 -2.42 4.08 -25.71
CA MET A 18 -3.74 3.63 -26.10
C MET A 18 -4.08 2.38 -25.27
N ALA A 19 -5.36 2.21 -24.93
CA ALA A 19 -5.92 0.92 -24.54
C ALA A 19 -5.82 -0.02 -25.77
N GLY A 20 -4.62 -0.47 -26.04
CA GLY A 20 -4.24 -1.51 -26.94
C GLY A 20 -3.61 -2.57 -26.08
N ASP A 21 -4.11 -3.79 -26.17
CA ASP A 21 -3.70 -5.03 -25.57
C ASP A 21 -2.34 -4.95 -24.86
N ALA A 22 -2.38 -4.74 -23.52
CA ALA A 22 -1.26 -5.12 -22.68
C ALA A 22 -0.94 -6.58 -23.05
N PRO A 23 0.33 -6.98 -23.20
CA PRO A 23 0.68 -8.36 -23.48
C PRO A 23 -0.13 -9.21 -22.52
N ALA A 24 -0.86 -10.20 -23.06
CA ALA A 24 -1.73 -11.07 -22.28
C ALA A 24 -0.88 -11.61 -21.13
N THR A 25 -1.05 -11.03 -19.95
CA THR A 25 -0.36 -11.49 -18.75
C THR A 25 -0.86 -12.90 -18.50
N ASP A 26 0.06 -13.81 -18.31
CA ASP A 26 -0.22 -15.21 -18.02
C ASP A 26 -1.25 -15.27 -16.86
N PRO A 27 -2.45 -15.87 -17.08
CA PRO A 27 -3.51 -15.93 -16.07
C PRO A 27 -3.05 -16.52 -14.74
N ALA A 28 -2.01 -17.34 -14.74
CA ALA A 28 -1.44 -17.94 -13.54
C ALA A 28 -0.77 -16.92 -12.57
N TRP A 29 -0.61 -15.67 -13.01
CA TRP A 29 -0.11 -14.57 -12.16
C TRP A 29 -1.21 -13.67 -11.63
N GLN A 30 -2.47 -13.87 -12.03
CA GLN A 30 -3.53 -12.92 -11.72
C GLN A 30 -4.72 -13.56 -11.02
N ILE A 31 -5.24 -12.88 -10.01
CA ILE A 31 -6.55 -13.18 -9.40
C ILE A 31 -7.46 -12.01 -9.73
N ALA A 32 -8.45 -12.25 -10.58
CA ALA A 32 -9.33 -11.19 -11.09
C ALA A 32 -10.79 -11.45 -10.73
N THR A 33 -11.54 -10.37 -10.54
CA THR A 33 -13.00 -10.39 -10.42
C THR A 33 -13.61 -9.18 -11.14
N HIS A 34 -14.77 -9.42 -11.77
CA HIS A 34 -15.55 -8.41 -12.47
C HIS A 34 -16.92 -8.18 -11.79
N THR A 35 -17.13 -8.82 -10.64
CA THR A 35 -18.41 -8.78 -9.95
C THR A 35 -18.39 -7.79 -8.79
N TYR A 36 -19.07 -6.66 -8.96
CA TYR A 36 -19.30 -5.67 -7.90
C TYR A 36 -20.49 -6.07 -7.02
N ALA A 37 -20.38 -7.21 -6.33
CA ALA A 37 -21.43 -7.75 -5.47
C ALA A 37 -20.85 -8.48 -4.26
N ALA A 38 -21.69 -8.83 -3.29
CA ALA A 38 -21.39 -9.75 -2.21
C ALA A 38 -21.74 -11.21 -2.64
N PRO A 39 -21.04 -12.24 -2.11
CA PRO A 39 -19.91 -12.13 -1.19
C PRO A 39 -18.65 -11.62 -1.88
N TYR A 40 -17.82 -10.89 -1.17
CA TYR A 40 -16.52 -10.41 -1.65
C TYR A 40 -15.46 -10.74 -0.60
N HIS A 41 -14.37 -11.35 -1.05
CA HIS A 41 -13.20 -11.65 -0.25
C HIS A 41 -12.06 -10.75 -0.71
N GLY A 42 -11.69 -9.78 0.14
CA GLY A 42 -10.63 -8.84 -0.14
C GLY A 42 -9.26 -9.51 -0.21
N VAL A 43 -8.35 -8.92 -0.96
CA VAL A 43 -6.95 -9.31 -0.99
C VAL A 43 -6.16 -8.56 0.08
N THR A 44 -5.00 -9.10 0.45
CA THR A 44 -4.03 -8.39 1.30
C THR A 44 -2.81 -8.05 0.47
N LEU A 45 -2.46 -6.78 0.45
CA LEU A 45 -1.19 -6.30 -0.06
C LEU A 45 -0.26 -6.09 1.12
N ALA A 46 0.91 -6.72 1.11
CA ALA A 46 1.84 -6.57 2.23
C ALA A 46 3.31 -6.59 1.76
N ASN A 47 4.19 -6.15 2.63
CA ASN A 47 5.61 -6.03 2.33
C ASN A 47 6.53 -6.57 3.45
N GLY A 48 5.94 -7.29 4.42
CA GLY A 48 6.61 -7.81 5.60
C GLY A 48 6.70 -6.83 6.77
N GLY A 49 6.42 -5.54 6.57
CA GLY A 49 6.30 -4.53 7.63
C GLY A 49 4.85 -4.14 7.91
N ILE A 50 4.12 -3.82 6.86
CA ILE A 50 2.69 -3.49 6.92
C ILE A 50 1.87 -4.35 5.96
N GLY A 51 0.59 -4.55 6.31
CA GLY A 51 -0.43 -5.11 5.43
C GLY A 51 -1.52 -4.09 5.16
N ILE A 52 -1.87 -3.88 3.89
CA ILE A 52 -2.95 -3.00 3.45
C ILE A 52 -4.08 -3.89 2.96
N LEU A 53 -5.30 -3.66 3.46
CA LEU A 53 -6.47 -4.47 3.13
C LEU A 53 -7.47 -3.62 2.32
N PRO A 54 -7.33 -3.56 0.98
CA PRO A 54 -8.32 -2.93 0.11
C PRO A 54 -9.65 -3.68 0.14
N TRP A 55 -10.68 -3.01 -0.31
CA TRP A 55 -12.00 -3.61 -0.44
C TRP A 55 -12.63 -3.31 -1.80
N ARG A 56 -13.84 -3.81 -2.06
CA ARG A 56 -14.51 -3.63 -3.37
C ARG A 56 -15.03 -2.22 -3.59
N GLU A 57 -15.47 -1.53 -2.53
CA GLU A 57 -15.97 -0.17 -2.64
C GLU A 57 -14.85 0.75 -3.15
N PRO A 58 -15.12 1.66 -4.10
CA PRO A 58 -14.12 2.56 -4.64
C PRO A 58 -13.27 3.24 -3.57
N PHE A 59 -11.95 3.16 -3.71
CA PHE A 59 -10.94 3.74 -2.81
C PHE A 59 -10.99 3.24 -1.35
N SER A 60 -11.73 2.18 -1.07
CA SER A 60 -11.84 1.65 0.29
C SER A 60 -10.59 0.84 0.67
N VAL A 61 -9.91 1.29 1.72
CA VAL A 61 -8.90 0.52 2.46
C VAL A 61 -9.43 0.34 3.87
N ARG A 62 -9.81 -0.89 4.20
CA ARG A 62 -10.49 -1.19 5.49
C ARG A 62 -9.56 -1.22 6.68
N ARG A 63 -8.30 -1.66 6.47
CA ARG A 63 -7.34 -1.84 7.55
C ARG A 63 -5.92 -1.66 7.05
N VAL A 64 -5.08 -1.22 7.97
CA VAL A 64 -3.62 -1.36 7.88
C VAL A 64 -3.22 -2.25 9.05
N MET A 65 -2.48 -3.33 8.79
CA MET A 65 -1.95 -4.24 9.81
C MET A 65 -0.48 -3.94 10.04
N LEU A 66 -0.05 -3.96 11.30
CA LEU A 66 1.33 -3.68 11.70
C LEU A 66 2.00 -4.99 12.12
N ASN A 67 3.02 -5.42 11.38
CA ASN A 67 3.66 -6.70 11.67
C ASN A 67 4.37 -6.67 13.03
N HIS A 68 4.03 -7.63 13.92
CA HIS A 68 4.60 -7.77 15.27
C HIS A 68 4.51 -6.52 16.17
N VAL A 69 3.57 -5.64 15.94
CA VAL A 69 3.23 -4.56 16.87
C VAL A 69 2.02 -4.98 17.68
N PHE A 70 2.11 -4.97 18.99
CA PHE A 70 1.08 -5.51 19.84
C PHE A 70 0.59 -4.49 20.87
N ASP A 71 -0.70 -4.55 21.18
CA ASP A 71 -1.32 -3.95 22.36
C ASP A 71 -2.04 -5.05 23.15
N ALA A 72 -2.61 -4.73 24.29
CA ALA A 72 -3.50 -5.63 25.02
C ALA A 72 -4.97 -5.41 24.59
N ASP A 73 -5.80 -6.42 24.73
CA ASP A 73 -7.25 -6.31 24.51
C ASP A 73 -7.98 -5.65 25.70
N ALA A 74 -7.32 -5.61 26.88
CA ALA A 74 -7.76 -4.94 28.10
C ALA A 74 -6.55 -4.59 28.97
N PRO A 75 -6.69 -3.74 30.04
CA PRO A 75 -5.66 -3.59 31.06
C PRO A 75 -5.31 -4.95 31.66
N HIS A 76 -4.11 -5.42 31.51
CA HIS A 76 -3.65 -6.78 31.87
C HIS A 76 -4.23 -7.93 31.01
N GLY A 77 -4.80 -7.60 29.86
CA GLY A 77 -5.37 -8.57 28.93
C GLY A 77 -4.33 -9.26 28.03
N ILE A 78 -4.84 -10.08 27.13
CA ILE A 78 -4.03 -10.83 26.16
C ILE A 78 -3.43 -9.88 25.12
N SER A 79 -2.18 -10.11 24.78
CA SER A 79 -1.51 -9.40 23.69
C SER A 79 -2.18 -9.67 22.35
N ARG A 80 -2.47 -8.64 21.57
CA ARG A 80 -3.09 -8.73 20.25
C ARG A 80 -2.37 -7.80 19.26
N ILE A 81 -2.17 -8.28 18.04
CA ILE A 81 -1.59 -7.49 16.95
C ILE A 81 -2.42 -6.22 16.73
N LEU A 82 -1.74 -5.09 16.62
CA LEU A 82 -2.35 -3.79 16.52
C LEU A 82 -2.72 -3.48 15.06
N GLN A 83 -3.90 -2.93 14.84
CA GLN A 83 -4.19 -2.24 13.59
C GLN A 83 -3.42 -0.92 13.56
N GLY A 84 -2.85 -0.58 12.41
CA GLY A 84 -2.22 0.71 12.19
C GLY A 84 -3.24 1.83 12.04
N LEU A 85 -2.82 3.07 12.24
CA LEU A 85 -3.50 4.22 11.68
C LEU A 85 -3.58 4.03 10.17
N ASN A 86 -4.72 4.38 9.56
CA ASN A 86 -4.92 4.20 8.12
C ASN A 86 -4.78 5.52 7.36
N PRO A 87 -3.61 5.85 6.79
CA PRO A 87 -3.40 7.07 6.01
C PRO A 87 -3.95 6.98 4.58
N PHE A 88 -4.51 5.85 4.17
CA PHE A 88 -4.96 5.57 2.80
C PHE A 88 -6.47 5.84 2.60
N VAL A 89 -7.09 6.59 3.49
CA VAL A 89 -8.50 6.99 3.34
C VAL A 89 -8.60 8.06 2.27
N LEU A 90 -9.22 7.73 1.15
CA LEU A 90 -9.52 8.65 0.05
C LEU A 90 -11.01 8.83 -0.13
N GLN A 91 -11.45 10.09 -0.20
CA GLN A 91 -12.78 10.48 -0.64
C GLN A 91 -12.64 11.19 -1.98
N VAL A 92 -13.12 10.55 -3.03
CA VAL A 92 -13.14 11.11 -4.39
C VAL A 92 -14.57 11.49 -4.73
N SER A 93 -14.79 12.71 -5.18
CA SER A 93 -16.12 13.22 -5.50
C SER A 93 -16.14 13.85 -6.89
N ILE A 94 -17.21 13.63 -7.63
CA ILE A 94 -17.51 14.24 -8.93
C ILE A 94 -18.70 15.17 -8.73
N ASP A 95 -18.51 16.47 -9.01
CA ASP A 95 -19.51 17.52 -8.83
C ASP A 95 -20.17 17.50 -7.44
N GLY A 96 -19.36 17.22 -6.42
CA GLY A 96 -19.78 17.18 -5.01
C GLY A 96 -20.40 15.87 -4.55
N ARG A 97 -20.61 14.88 -5.43
CA ARG A 97 -21.12 13.56 -5.08
C ARG A 97 -19.98 12.56 -4.91
N ASN A 98 -19.92 11.88 -3.77
CA ASN A 98 -18.90 10.88 -3.50
C ASN A 98 -19.00 9.70 -4.48
N VAL A 99 -17.88 9.32 -5.09
CA VAL A 99 -17.79 8.20 -6.05
C VAL A 99 -18.24 6.87 -5.44
N ALA A 100 -18.00 6.64 -4.16
CA ALA A 100 -18.48 5.43 -3.46
C ALA A 100 -20.03 5.35 -3.35
N GLU A 101 -20.73 6.46 -3.56
CA GLU A 101 -22.21 6.57 -3.52
C GLU A 101 -22.81 6.63 -4.93
N THR A 102 -21.99 6.59 -5.97
CA THR A 102 -22.44 6.64 -7.37
C THR A 102 -22.76 5.23 -7.90
N SER A 103 -23.39 5.18 -9.08
CA SER A 103 -23.49 3.93 -9.79
C SER A 103 -22.12 3.53 -10.32
N VAL A 104 -21.68 2.32 -9.99
CA VAL A 104 -20.40 1.74 -10.43
C VAL A 104 -20.70 0.72 -11.53
N THR A 105 -20.18 0.96 -12.73
CA THR A 105 -20.30 0.07 -13.88
C THR A 105 -18.91 -0.27 -14.42
N GLU A 106 -18.82 -1.29 -15.28
CA GLU A 106 -17.54 -1.76 -15.85
C GLU A 106 -16.48 -2.05 -14.79
N TRP A 107 -16.91 -2.47 -13.61
CA TRP A 107 -16.00 -2.69 -12.48
C TRP A 107 -15.15 -3.93 -12.69
N SER A 108 -13.87 -3.79 -12.44
CA SER A 108 -12.90 -4.88 -12.39
C SER A 108 -11.88 -4.65 -11.28
N GLN A 109 -11.45 -5.75 -10.67
CA GLN A 109 -10.35 -5.72 -9.70
C GLN A 109 -9.44 -6.92 -9.94
N THR A 110 -8.15 -6.68 -10.07
CA THR A 110 -7.14 -7.69 -10.37
C THR A 110 -5.94 -7.54 -9.45
N LEU A 111 -5.65 -8.60 -8.68
CA LEU A 111 -4.36 -8.76 -8.03
C LEU A 111 -3.39 -9.34 -9.04
N ASP A 112 -2.35 -8.60 -9.36
CA ASP A 112 -1.18 -9.10 -10.06
C ASP A 112 -0.16 -9.56 -9.01
N MET A 113 0.04 -10.86 -8.91
CA MET A 113 0.92 -11.46 -7.88
C MET A 113 2.39 -11.23 -8.21
N ARG A 114 2.73 -11.14 -9.50
CA ARG A 114 4.10 -10.92 -9.94
C ARG A 114 4.60 -9.54 -9.51
N GLU A 115 3.78 -8.52 -9.73
CA GLU A 115 4.10 -7.14 -9.37
C GLU A 115 3.60 -6.74 -7.97
N ALA A 116 2.89 -7.63 -7.27
CA ALA A 116 2.24 -7.37 -5.98
C ALA A 116 1.44 -6.06 -5.96
N VAL A 117 0.59 -5.88 -6.95
CA VAL A 117 -0.26 -4.72 -7.15
C VAL A 117 -1.72 -5.12 -7.30
N LEU A 118 -2.59 -4.39 -6.64
CA LEU A 118 -4.04 -4.49 -6.86
C LEU A 118 -4.47 -3.36 -7.78
N ARG A 119 -4.97 -3.71 -8.97
CA ARG A 119 -5.53 -2.77 -9.93
C ARG A 119 -7.04 -2.81 -9.85
N THR A 120 -7.67 -1.65 -9.75
CA THR A 120 -9.13 -1.50 -9.77
C THR A 120 -9.51 -0.50 -10.85
N ALA A 121 -10.50 -0.83 -11.67
CA ALA A 121 -11.02 0.07 -12.68
C ALA A 121 -12.55 0.02 -12.71
N PHE A 122 -13.19 1.15 -12.98
CA PHE A 122 -14.64 1.27 -13.08
C PHE A 122 -15.07 2.57 -13.76
N VAL A 123 -16.35 2.66 -14.10
CA VAL A 123 -16.99 3.89 -14.55
C VAL A 123 -17.96 4.38 -13.47
N ALA A 124 -17.79 5.64 -13.04
CA ALA A 124 -18.60 6.30 -12.03
C ALA A 124 -19.70 7.15 -12.70
N ASP A 125 -20.98 6.81 -12.47
CA ASP A 125 -22.20 7.48 -13.00
C ASP A 125 -22.17 7.73 -14.51
N GLY A 126 -21.38 6.99 -15.29
CA GLY A 126 -21.17 7.26 -16.71
C GLY A 126 -20.39 8.55 -17.02
N ARG A 127 -19.86 9.25 -15.99
CA ARG A 127 -19.23 10.56 -16.12
C ARG A 127 -17.70 10.53 -16.04
N ALA A 128 -17.14 9.56 -15.37
CA ALA A 128 -15.67 9.38 -15.28
C ALA A 128 -15.31 7.90 -15.34
N ARG A 129 -14.27 7.59 -16.12
CA ARG A 129 -13.55 6.32 -16.01
C ARG A 129 -12.41 6.51 -15.03
N ILE A 130 -12.35 5.66 -14.02
CA ILE A 130 -11.37 5.73 -12.95
C ILE A 130 -10.62 4.41 -12.90
N ALA A 131 -9.30 4.51 -12.86
CA ALA A 131 -8.41 3.38 -12.61
C ALA A 131 -7.46 3.74 -11.47
N TYR A 132 -7.18 2.79 -10.58
CA TYR A 132 -6.19 3.00 -9.54
C TYR A 132 -5.48 1.70 -9.15
N ASP A 133 -4.24 1.87 -8.72
CA ASP A 133 -3.35 0.83 -8.26
C ASP A 133 -3.03 1.03 -6.79
N ILE A 134 -3.02 -0.05 -6.01
CA ILE A 134 -2.58 -0.04 -4.61
C ILE A 134 -1.37 -0.96 -4.46
N ARG A 135 -0.34 -0.49 -3.76
CA ARG A 135 0.86 -1.26 -3.41
C ARG A 135 1.25 -1.06 -1.95
N ALA A 136 1.63 -2.13 -1.28
CA ALA A 136 2.49 -2.07 -0.10
C ALA A 136 3.94 -2.12 -0.61
N LEU A 137 4.68 -1.00 -0.52
CA LEU A 137 5.97 -0.85 -1.19
C LEU A 137 7.04 -1.80 -0.60
N ARG A 138 7.58 -2.72 -1.42
CA ARG A 138 8.59 -3.68 -0.95
C ARG A 138 9.92 -3.02 -0.57
N ASN A 139 10.28 -1.95 -1.25
CA ASN A 139 11.47 -1.13 -0.96
C ASN A 139 11.32 -0.20 0.24
N MET A 140 10.09 0.01 0.73
CA MET A 140 9.79 0.86 1.90
C MET A 140 8.85 0.11 2.86
N PRO A 141 9.39 -0.58 3.88
CA PRO A 141 8.61 -1.53 4.69
C PRO A 141 7.47 -0.91 5.50
N TYR A 142 7.48 0.40 5.67
CA TYR A 142 6.47 1.15 6.43
C TYR A 142 5.52 1.96 5.53
N ALA A 143 5.68 1.88 4.19
CA ALA A 143 4.96 2.72 3.26
C ALA A 143 4.10 1.94 2.26
N GLY A 144 3.05 2.60 1.81
CA GLY A 144 2.20 2.17 0.70
C GLY A 144 1.88 3.32 -0.23
N LEU A 145 1.39 2.97 -1.41
CA LEU A 145 1.13 3.89 -2.50
C LEU A 145 -0.21 3.55 -3.16
N ILE A 146 -1.03 4.59 -3.43
CA ILE A 146 -2.20 4.51 -4.30
C ILE A 146 -1.94 5.47 -5.47
N ARG A 147 -1.93 4.94 -6.71
CA ARG A 147 -1.85 5.73 -7.94
C ARG A 147 -3.22 5.78 -8.59
N VAL A 148 -3.66 6.95 -8.98
CA VAL A 148 -5.01 7.14 -9.53
C VAL A 148 -4.95 7.88 -10.86
N GLU A 149 -5.69 7.36 -11.83
CA GLU A 149 -5.96 8.01 -13.11
C GLU A 149 -7.48 8.19 -13.27
N VAL A 150 -7.89 9.39 -13.65
CA VAL A 150 -9.27 9.75 -13.93
C VAL A 150 -9.37 10.29 -15.35
N GLU A 151 -10.22 9.68 -16.17
CA GLU A 151 -10.60 10.18 -17.49
C GLU A 151 -12.02 10.72 -17.43
N ALA A 152 -12.19 12.00 -17.75
CA ALA A 152 -13.50 12.64 -17.78
C ALA A 152 -14.28 12.23 -19.04
N LEU A 153 -15.41 11.57 -18.88
CA LEU A 153 -16.33 11.21 -19.97
C LEU A 153 -17.32 12.33 -20.28
N ASP A 154 -17.41 13.32 -19.40
CA ASP A 154 -18.17 14.57 -19.53
C ASP A 154 -17.42 15.69 -18.79
N ASP A 155 -17.80 16.97 -18.99
CA ASP A 155 -17.27 18.08 -18.20
C ASP A 155 -17.59 17.87 -16.72
N LEU A 156 -16.61 17.92 -15.85
CA LEU A 156 -16.80 17.66 -14.41
C LEU A 156 -15.82 18.43 -13.52
N PHE A 157 -16.18 18.58 -12.25
CA PHE A 157 -15.30 18.99 -11.19
C PHE A 157 -14.94 17.78 -10.31
N LEU A 158 -13.65 17.41 -10.30
CA LEU A 158 -13.10 16.36 -9.45
C LEU A 158 -12.59 16.99 -8.15
N SER A 159 -13.03 16.46 -7.01
CA SER A 159 -12.49 16.79 -5.69
C SER A 159 -11.96 15.52 -5.01
N VAL A 160 -10.77 15.60 -4.46
CA VAL A 160 -10.12 14.51 -3.72
C VAL A 160 -9.77 15.01 -2.34
N ALA A 161 -10.12 14.24 -1.31
CA ALA A 161 -9.73 14.48 0.07
C ALA A 161 -9.08 13.21 0.64
N ASN A 162 -7.94 13.38 1.31
CA ASN A 162 -7.28 12.34 2.08
C ASN A 162 -7.34 12.65 3.57
N THR A 163 -7.71 11.67 4.34
CA THR A 163 -7.71 11.70 5.82
C THR A 163 -6.98 10.48 6.37
N THR A 164 -6.85 10.41 7.69
CA THR A 164 -6.33 9.23 8.39
C THR A 164 -7.41 8.68 9.30
N ASP A 165 -7.76 7.39 9.14
CA ASP A 165 -8.64 6.72 10.08
C ASP A 165 -7.86 6.21 11.29
N THR A 166 -8.45 6.37 12.47
CA THR A 166 -7.89 5.93 13.75
C THR A 166 -8.74 4.79 14.30
N PRO A 167 -8.27 3.53 14.24
CA PRO A 167 -9.00 2.40 14.81
C PRO A 167 -9.29 2.53 16.30
N GLY A 168 -10.28 1.77 16.78
CA GLY A 168 -10.68 1.78 18.19
C GLY A 168 -9.62 1.26 19.16
N ASP A 169 -8.52 0.73 18.67
CA ASP A 169 -7.38 0.23 19.46
C ASP A 169 -6.54 1.35 20.11
N TYR A 170 -6.84 2.62 19.79
CA TYR A 170 -6.09 3.79 20.27
C TYR A 170 -6.86 4.60 21.33
N ALA A 171 -6.13 5.32 22.17
CA ALA A 171 -6.70 6.17 23.22
C ALA A 171 -7.14 7.56 22.74
N GLY A 172 -6.97 7.83 21.46
CA GLY A 172 -7.24 9.09 20.79
C GLY A 172 -6.19 9.35 19.72
N SER A 173 -6.34 10.41 18.93
CA SER A 173 -5.34 10.77 17.93
C SER A 173 -5.20 12.28 17.79
N GLU A 174 -4.00 12.71 17.41
CA GLU A 174 -3.71 14.10 17.07
C GLU A 174 -3.20 14.18 15.63
N SER A 175 -3.61 15.23 14.92
CA SER A 175 -3.24 15.45 13.53
C SER A 175 -2.66 16.85 13.34
N SER A 176 -1.66 16.95 12.47
CA SER A 176 -1.00 18.21 12.11
C SER A 176 -0.65 18.22 10.61
N ALA A 177 -0.65 19.42 10.02
CA ALA A 177 -0.18 19.63 8.66
C ALA A 177 1.23 20.21 8.68
N HIS A 178 2.04 19.75 7.74
CA HIS A 178 3.44 20.15 7.61
C HIS A 178 3.76 20.55 6.18
N GLU A 179 4.68 21.48 6.05
CA GLU A 179 5.29 21.86 4.78
C GLU A 179 6.80 21.96 4.96
N VAL A 180 7.54 21.29 4.10
CA VAL A 180 9.00 21.35 4.08
C VAL A 180 9.48 21.60 2.66
N THR A 181 10.64 22.22 2.52
CA THR A 181 11.31 22.38 1.22
C THR A 181 12.63 21.63 1.26
N VAL A 182 12.79 20.67 0.36
CA VAL A 182 14.01 19.86 0.24
C VAL A 182 14.50 19.96 -1.19
N ASP A 183 15.71 20.45 -1.40
CA ASP A 183 16.34 20.67 -2.72
C ASP A 183 15.42 21.43 -3.69
N GLY A 184 14.74 22.47 -3.20
CA GLY A 184 13.82 23.29 -3.99
C GLY A 184 12.43 22.67 -4.22
N THR A 185 12.21 21.43 -3.84
CA THR A 185 10.88 20.76 -3.90
C THR A 185 10.10 21.07 -2.64
N ARG A 186 8.92 21.65 -2.79
CA ARG A 186 7.97 21.89 -1.70
C ARG A 186 7.14 20.63 -1.49
N ILE A 187 7.17 20.08 -0.29
CA ILE A 187 6.46 18.85 0.11
C ILE A 187 5.47 19.22 1.21
N ARG A 188 4.21 18.95 0.96
CA ARG A 188 3.12 19.11 1.94
C ARG A 188 2.62 17.75 2.32
N TYR A 189 2.52 17.51 3.63
CA TYR A 189 2.01 16.26 4.15
C TYR A 189 1.25 16.48 5.45
N ARG A 190 0.42 15.52 5.76
CA ARG A 190 -0.34 15.47 7.01
C ARG A 190 0.18 14.31 7.85
N ARG A 191 0.42 14.56 9.12
CA ARG A 191 0.77 13.55 10.12
C ARG A 191 -0.37 13.36 11.10
N THR A 192 -0.68 12.10 11.43
CA THR A 192 -1.57 11.71 12.52
C THR A 192 -0.81 10.74 13.41
N TRP A 193 -0.88 10.92 14.72
CA TRP A 193 -0.29 9.99 15.67
C TRP A 193 -1.26 9.66 16.80
N ALA A 194 -1.09 8.48 17.39
CA ALA A 194 -1.92 8.00 18.48
C ALA A 194 -1.15 7.00 19.35
N PRO A 195 -1.35 7.02 20.67
CA PRO A 195 -0.88 5.96 21.56
C PRO A 195 -1.88 4.79 21.55
N ALA A 196 -1.39 3.57 21.47
CA ALA A 196 -2.18 2.37 21.70
C ALA A 196 -2.83 2.40 23.09
N ARG A 197 -4.05 1.90 23.20
CA ARG A 197 -4.93 2.13 24.36
C ARG A 197 -4.40 1.62 25.67
N HIS A 198 -3.74 0.46 25.68
CA HIS A 198 -3.39 -0.23 26.93
C HIS A 198 -1.88 -0.22 27.23
N ARG A 199 -1.04 -0.39 26.23
CA ARG A 199 0.43 -0.41 26.41
C ARG A 199 1.11 0.90 26.02
N GLY A 200 0.35 1.81 25.41
CA GLY A 200 0.86 3.13 25.06
C GLY A 200 1.85 3.16 23.88
N THR A 201 2.00 2.06 23.13
CA THR A 201 2.85 2.03 21.93
C THR A 201 2.39 3.12 20.98
N VAL A 202 3.27 4.07 20.67
CA VAL A 202 2.94 5.16 19.76
C VAL A 202 2.99 4.67 18.32
N VAL A 203 1.96 5.03 17.56
CA VAL A 203 1.90 4.84 16.11
C VAL A 203 1.75 6.20 15.46
N SER A 204 2.53 6.46 14.43
CA SER A 204 2.46 7.69 13.63
C SER A 204 2.28 7.34 12.14
N ALA A 205 1.34 8.00 11.50
CA ALA A 205 1.08 7.87 10.08
C ALA A 205 1.20 9.24 9.40
N SER A 206 2.02 9.33 8.37
CA SER A 206 2.15 10.52 7.53
C SER A 206 1.67 10.23 6.11
N ALA A 207 1.01 11.20 5.47
CA ALA A 207 0.49 11.05 4.11
C ALA A 207 0.66 12.33 3.28
N ALA A 208 1.00 12.15 2.00
CA ALA A 208 1.08 13.24 1.03
C ALA A 208 0.26 12.91 -0.22
N LEU A 209 -0.50 13.90 -0.73
CA LEU A 209 -1.10 13.85 -2.06
C LEU A 209 -0.11 14.49 -3.05
N LEU A 210 0.20 13.75 -4.11
CA LEU A 210 1.10 14.17 -5.18
C LEU A 210 0.29 14.38 -6.46
N PHE A 211 0.42 15.55 -7.06
CA PHE A 211 -0.33 15.94 -8.26
C PHE A 211 0.36 17.13 -8.94
N ASP A 212 0.02 17.40 -10.19
CA ASP A 212 0.46 18.60 -10.87
C ASP A 212 -0.30 19.84 -10.34
N PRO A 213 0.36 20.72 -9.55
CA PRO A 213 -0.32 21.88 -8.97
C PRO A 213 -0.75 22.91 -10.01
N ALA A 214 -0.15 22.93 -11.20
CA ALA A 214 -0.54 23.84 -12.27
C ALA A 214 -1.93 23.52 -12.85
N ARG A 215 -2.42 22.29 -12.67
CA ARG A 215 -3.73 21.83 -13.17
C ARG A 215 -4.84 21.96 -12.13
N THR A 216 -4.51 22.23 -10.85
CA THR A 216 -5.48 22.27 -9.77
C THR A 216 -6.03 23.67 -9.53
N VAL A 217 -7.32 23.79 -9.27
CA VAL A 217 -8.00 25.05 -8.94
C VAL A 217 -8.15 25.28 -7.43
N ALA A 218 -7.98 24.20 -6.65
CA ALA A 218 -7.99 24.23 -5.19
C ALA A 218 -7.01 23.22 -4.63
N GLN A 219 -6.28 23.60 -3.59
CA GLN A 219 -5.41 22.70 -2.82
C GLN A 219 -5.35 23.12 -1.37
N GLU A 220 -5.38 22.19 -0.47
CA GLU A 220 -5.31 22.40 0.98
C GLU A 220 -4.49 21.26 1.61
N CYS A 221 -3.69 21.62 2.60
CA CYS A 221 -3.10 20.66 3.53
C CYS A 221 -3.30 21.21 4.93
N SER A 222 -4.19 20.59 5.68
CA SER A 222 -4.57 21.00 7.04
C SER A 222 -4.49 19.83 8.01
N SER A 223 -4.69 20.10 9.29
CA SER A 223 -4.80 19.04 10.31
C SER A 223 -5.99 18.11 10.08
N GLU A 224 -6.99 18.56 9.34
CA GLU A 224 -8.19 17.76 9.06
C GLU A 224 -8.01 16.89 7.82
N GLN A 225 -7.45 17.46 6.74
CA GLN A 225 -7.35 16.75 5.45
C GLN A 225 -6.26 17.32 4.53
N ASN A 226 -5.78 16.46 3.62
CA ASN A 226 -5.15 16.89 2.38
C ASN A 226 -6.22 16.94 1.29
N ARG A 227 -6.33 18.03 0.54
CA ARG A 227 -7.37 18.19 -0.47
C ARG A 227 -6.83 18.77 -1.76
N LEU A 228 -7.38 18.32 -2.89
CA LEU A 228 -7.21 18.94 -4.20
C LEU A 228 -8.56 19.03 -4.92
N GLY A 229 -8.66 19.98 -5.85
CA GLY A 229 -9.79 20.13 -6.76
C GLY A 229 -9.32 20.48 -8.15
N VAL A 230 -9.89 19.87 -9.18
CA VAL A 230 -9.57 20.11 -10.58
C VAL A 230 -10.84 20.09 -11.43
N THR A 231 -10.91 21.01 -12.40
CA THR A 231 -11.95 20.99 -13.43
C THR A 231 -11.40 20.26 -14.65
N LEU A 232 -12.14 19.27 -15.12
CA LEU A 232 -11.79 18.48 -16.28
C LEU A 232 -12.85 18.64 -17.37
N LYS A 233 -12.40 18.84 -18.60
CA LYS A 233 -13.24 18.80 -19.80
C LYS A 233 -13.36 17.36 -20.27
N LYS A 234 -14.45 17.07 -20.99
CA LYS A 234 -14.65 15.77 -21.62
C LYS A 234 -13.42 15.33 -22.41
N GLY A 235 -12.95 14.11 -22.13
CA GLY A 235 -11.76 13.50 -22.74
C GLY A 235 -10.43 13.87 -22.04
N GLU A 236 -10.43 14.80 -21.07
CA GLU A 236 -9.24 15.09 -20.31
C GLU A 236 -8.93 14.02 -19.27
N ARG A 237 -7.64 13.81 -19.02
CA ARG A 237 -7.13 12.91 -17.99
C ARG A 237 -6.41 13.70 -16.90
N PHE A 238 -6.57 13.24 -15.67
CA PHE A 238 -5.87 13.74 -14.50
C PHE A 238 -5.37 12.58 -13.66
N SER A 239 -4.13 12.67 -13.19
CA SER A 239 -3.52 11.68 -12.32
C SER A 239 -3.07 12.31 -11.03
N PHE A 240 -3.17 11.56 -9.95
CA PHE A 240 -2.61 11.90 -8.65
C PHE A 240 -2.18 10.64 -7.92
N ASP A 241 -1.27 10.80 -6.97
CA ASP A 241 -0.81 9.71 -6.13
C ASP A 241 -1.05 10.04 -4.65
N LEU A 242 -1.41 9.03 -3.84
CA LEU A 242 -1.41 9.11 -2.40
C LEU A 242 -0.29 8.21 -1.86
N LEU A 243 0.67 8.84 -1.21
CA LEU A 243 1.73 8.16 -0.50
C LEU A 243 1.45 8.21 0.99
N GLY A 244 1.50 7.06 1.67
CA GLY A 244 1.29 6.94 3.11
C GLY A 244 2.37 6.09 3.76
N ALA A 245 2.83 6.49 4.96
CA ALA A 245 3.76 5.72 5.77
C ALA A 245 3.23 5.58 7.21
N VAL A 246 3.48 4.42 7.84
CA VAL A 246 3.05 4.13 9.22
C VAL A 246 4.22 3.57 10.01
N CYS A 247 4.72 4.35 10.97
CA CYS A 247 5.85 4.02 11.84
C CYS A 247 5.42 3.84 13.29
N THR A 248 6.14 3.03 14.04
CA THR A 248 5.74 2.67 15.41
C THR A 248 6.88 2.79 16.42
N GLY A 249 6.51 3.01 17.68
CA GLY A 249 7.45 3.02 18.80
C GLY A 249 8.13 1.68 19.09
N ARG A 250 7.70 0.58 18.43
CA ARG A 250 8.44 -0.69 18.47
C ARG A 250 9.74 -0.59 17.65
N ASP A 251 9.65 0.04 16.47
CA ASP A 251 10.76 0.05 15.53
C ASP A 251 11.63 1.30 15.66
N PHE A 252 11.04 2.41 16.09
CA PHE A 252 11.68 3.72 16.14
C PHE A 252 11.50 4.41 17.48
N LEU A 253 12.57 5.03 17.99
CA LEU A 253 12.50 5.87 19.20
C LEU A 253 11.64 7.12 18.98
N ASP A 254 11.59 7.60 17.75
CA ASP A 254 10.80 8.75 17.33
C ASP A 254 9.97 8.40 16.07
N PRO A 255 8.84 7.71 16.24
CA PRO A 255 7.99 7.30 15.13
C PRO A 255 7.35 8.48 14.38
N TRP A 256 7.22 9.66 15.04
CA TRP A 256 6.69 10.87 14.39
C TRP A 256 7.63 11.36 13.29
N ASN A 257 8.88 11.62 13.64
CA ASN A 257 9.87 12.04 12.66
C ASN A 257 10.12 10.99 11.61
N GLU A 258 10.05 9.71 11.96
CA GLU A 258 10.31 8.65 11.01
C GLU A 258 9.21 8.53 9.96
N SER A 259 7.92 8.60 10.34
CA SER A 259 6.83 8.59 9.36
C SER A 259 6.89 9.82 8.41
N ASP A 260 7.33 10.98 8.92
CA ASP A 260 7.58 12.17 8.10
C ASP A 260 8.73 11.95 7.11
N ARG A 261 9.85 11.39 7.59
CA ARG A 261 11.04 11.11 6.77
C ARG A 261 10.76 10.11 5.66
N GLU A 262 9.98 9.07 5.95
CA GLU A 262 9.53 8.09 4.95
C GLU A 262 8.75 8.77 3.82
N VAL A 263 7.79 9.64 4.15
CA VAL A 263 7.01 10.38 3.15
C VAL A 263 7.89 11.38 2.39
N ILE A 264 8.73 12.14 3.07
CA ILE A 264 9.63 13.12 2.44
C ILE A 264 10.60 12.42 1.49
N TYR A 265 11.21 11.31 1.93
CA TYR A 265 12.10 10.51 1.09
C TYR A 265 11.37 9.99 -0.15
N ALA A 266 10.19 9.42 0.02
CA ALA A 266 9.43 8.85 -1.08
C ALA A 266 8.99 9.88 -2.13
N VAL A 267 8.60 11.09 -1.69
CA VAL A 267 8.30 12.21 -2.60
C VAL A 267 9.56 12.62 -3.38
N LYS A 268 10.72 12.64 -2.73
CA LYS A 268 12.00 12.98 -3.37
C LYS A 268 12.48 11.94 -4.37
N GLU A 269 12.32 10.65 -4.04
CA GLU A 269 12.64 9.56 -4.96
C GLU A 269 11.76 9.57 -6.20
N GLY A 270 10.51 9.97 -6.03
CA GLY A 270 9.51 9.97 -7.09
C GLY A 270 8.83 8.62 -7.28
N VAL A 271 7.53 8.68 -7.58
CA VAL A 271 6.64 7.51 -7.62
C VAL A 271 7.10 6.46 -8.64
N ASP A 272 7.57 6.88 -9.81
CA ASP A 272 8.00 5.96 -10.87
C ASP A 272 9.24 5.14 -10.44
N ARG A 273 10.19 5.76 -9.74
CA ARG A 273 11.36 5.06 -9.22
C ARG A 273 11.00 4.11 -8.07
N LEU A 274 10.07 4.53 -7.20
CA LEU A 274 9.58 3.68 -6.12
C LEU A 274 8.87 2.43 -6.68
N THR A 275 8.02 2.59 -7.68
CA THR A 275 7.31 1.47 -8.32
C THR A 275 8.23 0.56 -9.11
N SER A 276 9.23 1.10 -9.82
CA SER A 276 10.24 0.30 -10.49
C SER A 276 11.04 -0.56 -9.50
N ARG A 277 11.52 0.05 -8.41
CA ARG A 277 12.28 -0.69 -7.39
C ARG A 277 11.42 -1.72 -6.64
N HIS A 278 10.15 -1.42 -6.43
CA HIS A 278 9.19 -2.38 -5.89
C HIS A 278 9.08 -3.62 -6.79
N GLY A 279 8.91 -3.43 -8.11
CA GLY A 279 8.85 -4.53 -9.08
C GLY A 279 10.13 -5.35 -9.11
N GLU A 280 11.31 -4.71 -9.16
CA GLU A 280 12.61 -5.38 -9.12
C GLU A 280 12.75 -6.31 -7.89
N LEU A 281 12.33 -5.85 -6.71
CA LEU A 281 12.40 -6.65 -5.49
C LEU A 281 11.40 -7.81 -5.49
N TRP A 282 10.26 -7.67 -6.16
CA TRP A 282 9.34 -8.79 -6.35
C TRP A 282 9.88 -9.79 -7.39
N ASP A 283 10.50 -9.33 -8.47
CA ASP A 283 11.20 -10.21 -9.42
C ASP A 283 12.33 -10.99 -8.73
N GLU A 284 13.06 -10.38 -7.78
CA GLU A 284 14.05 -11.09 -6.95
C GLU A 284 13.39 -12.19 -6.08
N LEU A 285 12.23 -11.93 -5.48
CA LEU A 285 11.49 -12.94 -4.69
C LEU A 285 10.99 -14.09 -5.56
N TRP A 286 10.50 -13.79 -6.75
CA TRP A 286 9.99 -14.78 -7.71
C TRP A 286 11.05 -15.65 -8.36
N GLN A 287 12.35 -15.44 -8.09
CA GLN A 287 13.37 -16.42 -8.41
C GLN A 287 13.15 -17.74 -7.65
N GLY A 288 12.42 -17.69 -6.54
CA GLY A 288 11.94 -18.85 -5.78
C GLY A 288 10.53 -19.28 -6.19
N ASP A 289 10.20 -19.35 -7.48
CA ASP A 289 8.90 -19.86 -7.97
C ASP A 289 8.86 -21.40 -8.00
N ILE A 290 7.65 -21.96 -8.07
CA ILE A 290 7.38 -23.37 -8.31
C ILE A 290 6.54 -23.45 -9.58
N GLU A 291 7.10 -24.03 -10.63
CA GLU A 291 6.44 -24.18 -11.91
C GLU A 291 5.70 -25.52 -12.00
N ILE A 292 4.44 -25.46 -12.44
CA ILE A 292 3.58 -26.62 -12.67
C ILE A 292 3.19 -26.65 -14.14
N GLU A 293 3.60 -27.70 -14.84
CA GLU A 293 3.25 -27.87 -16.25
C GLU A 293 1.89 -28.56 -16.41
N GLY A 294 1.06 -28.00 -17.29
CA GLY A 294 -0.18 -28.64 -17.76
C GLY A 294 -1.40 -28.44 -16.82
N ASP A 295 -1.29 -27.62 -15.77
CA ASP A 295 -2.41 -27.28 -14.88
C ASP A 295 -2.32 -25.83 -14.41
N ASP A 296 -2.96 -24.92 -15.16
CA ASP A 296 -2.94 -23.48 -14.88
C ASP A 296 -3.64 -23.12 -13.56
N GLU A 297 -4.65 -23.86 -13.15
CA GLU A 297 -5.36 -23.63 -11.88
C GLU A 297 -4.46 -23.98 -10.69
N ALA A 298 -3.78 -25.11 -10.75
CA ALA A 298 -2.80 -25.51 -9.74
C ALA A 298 -1.62 -24.50 -9.70
N GLN A 299 -1.14 -24.05 -10.86
CA GLN A 299 -0.09 -23.02 -10.94
C GLN A 299 -0.51 -21.72 -10.27
N GLN A 300 -1.70 -21.24 -10.55
CA GLN A 300 -2.24 -20.02 -9.93
C GLN A 300 -2.38 -20.19 -8.40
N ALA A 301 -2.87 -21.34 -7.94
CA ALA A 301 -3.02 -21.62 -6.51
C ALA A 301 -1.68 -21.64 -5.77
N VAL A 302 -0.66 -22.26 -6.35
CA VAL A 302 0.70 -22.28 -5.78
C VAL A 302 1.31 -20.89 -5.73
N ARG A 303 1.20 -20.11 -6.81
CA ARG A 303 1.69 -18.72 -6.83
C ARG A 303 0.95 -17.83 -5.83
N LEU A 304 -0.36 -18.05 -5.63
CA LEU A 304 -1.11 -17.32 -4.60
C LEU A 304 -0.60 -17.67 -3.18
N ALA A 305 -0.28 -18.93 -2.91
CA ALA A 305 0.30 -19.34 -1.64
C ALA A 305 1.70 -18.71 -1.42
N LEU A 306 2.56 -18.75 -2.43
CA LEU A 306 3.89 -18.13 -2.38
C LEU A 306 3.80 -16.61 -2.25
N TYR A 307 2.89 -15.96 -2.98
CA TYR A 307 2.64 -14.52 -2.86
C TYR A 307 2.33 -14.13 -1.41
N HIS A 308 1.48 -14.88 -0.71
CA HIS A 308 1.18 -14.61 0.69
C HIS A 308 2.40 -14.82 1.60
N LEU A 309 3.18 -15.87 1.41
CA LEU A 309 4.40 -16.10 2.19
C LEU A 309 5.42 -14.98 1.97
N TYR A 310 5.66 -14.57 0.72
CA TYR A 310 6.58 -13.49 0.39
C TYR A 310 6.09 -12.13 0.87
N SER A 311 4.79 -11.86 0.77
CA SER A 311 4.22 -10.58 1.20
C SER A 311 4.22 -10.42 2.72
N PHE A 312 4.02 -11.51 3.50
CA PHE A 312 3.94 -11.43 4.96
C PHE A 312 5.30 -11.50 5.66
N ALA A 313 6.35 -11.88 4.96
CA ALA A 313 7.69 -12.01 5.50
C ALA A 313 8.69 -11.05 4.85
N ARG A 314 9.81 -10.87 5.51
CA ARG A 314 10.91 -10.04 5.03
C ARG A 314 12.25 -10.57 5.54
N ALA A 315 13.24 -10.66 4.64
CA ALA A 315 14.61 -10.94 5.04
C ALA A 315 15.13 -9.84 5.99
N ASP A 316 16.07 -10.19 6.84
CA ASP A 316 16.74 -9.29 7.80
C ASP A 316 15.83 -8.58 8.82
N SER A 317 14.54 -8.97 8.89
CA SER A 317 13.57 -8.35 9.79
C SER A 317 13.55 -8.92 11.20
N ARG A 318 14.05 -10.14 11.38
CA ARG A 318 13.88 -10.94 12.62
C ARG A 318 12.40 -11.10 13.02
N LEU A 319 11.50 -11.05 12.05
CA LEU A 319 10.06 -11.25 12.21
C LEU A 319 9.65 -12.57 11.57
N SER A 320 8.51 -13.09 11.98
CA SER A 320 7.95 -14.33 11.47
C SER A 320 6.51 -14.13 10.99
N ILE A 321 5.84 -15.15 10.50
CA ILE A 321 4.51 -15.07 9.92
C ILE A 321 3.49 -15.66 10.91
N PRO A 322 2.51 -14.88 11.39
CA PRO A 322 1.40 -15.44 12.15
C PRO A 322 0.43 -16.22 11.22
N PRO A 323 -0.46 -17.09 11.73
CA PRO A 323 -1.33 -17.95 10.93
C PRO A 323 -2.19 -17.22 9.90
N PHE A 324 -2.62 -15.98 10.20
CA PHE A 324 -3.35 -15.13 9.27
C PHE A 324 -2.46 -14.07 8.58
N GLY A 325 -1.14 -14.18 8.71
CA GLY A 325 -0.21 -13.19 8.16
C GLY A 325 -0.57 -11.76 8.60
N LEU A 326 -0.62 -10.86 7.63
CA LEU A 326 -1.01 -9.45 7.82
C LEU A 326 -2.43 -9.16 7.29
N SER A 327 -3.29 -10.19 7.21
CA SER A 327 -4.65 -10.05 6.68
C SER A 327 -5.71 -9.78 7.75
N SER A 328 -5.44 -10.08 9.01
CA SER A 328 -6.38 -9.87 10.11
C SER A 328 -5.71 -9.94 11.48
N GLN A 329 -6.50 -9.67 12.54
CA GLN A 329 -6.09 -9.88 13.93
C GLN A 329 -6.37 -11.31 14.42
N GLY A 330 -6.61 -12.26 13.51
CA GLY A 330 -6.88 -13.66 13.85
C GLY A 330 -5.74 -14.28 14.66
N TYR A 331 -6.07 -15.14 15.59
CA TYR A 331 -5.15 -15.68 16.60
C TYR A 331 -4.31 -14.62 17.31
N ASN A 332 -4.84 -13.39 17.43
CA ASN A 332 -4.18 -12.23 18.01
C ASN A 332 -2.84 -11.85 17.34
N GLY A 333 -2.54 -12.37 16.15
CA GLY A 333 -1.27 -12.18 15.45
C GLY A 333 -0.08 -12.89 16.10
N HIS A 334 -0.34 -13.85 17.00
CA HIS A 334 0.71 -14.63 17.63
C HIS A 334 1.29 -15.66 16.66
N ILE A 335 2.57 -15.97 16.81
CA ILE A 335 3.26 -17.02 16.04
C ILE A 335 3.04 -18.35 16.72
N PHE A 336 2.47 -19.30 15.97
CA PHE A 336 2.23 -20.67 16.41
C PHE A 336 3.17 -21.63 15.69
N TRP A 337 3.09 -22.92 16.05
CA TRP A 337 3.86 -23.99 15.44
C TRP A 337 3.56 -24.22 13.95
N ASP A 338 2.42 -23.73 13.45
CA ASP A 338 2.06 -23.71 12.02
C ASP A 338 3.15 -23.05 11.17
N THR A 339 3.78 -22.01 11.71
CA THR A 339 4.86 -21.28 11.02
C THR A 339 6.06 -22.19 10.74
N GLU A 340 6.50 -22.96 11.75
CA GLU A 340 7.66 -23.84 11.62
C GLU A 340 7.36 -25.10 10.83
N LEU A 341 6.11 -25.58 10.84
CA LEU A 341 5.72 -26.82 10.15
C LEU A 341 5.28 -26.62 8.70
N TRP A 342 4.65 -25.48 8.41
CA TRP A 342 4.02 -25.28 7.11
C TRP A 342 4.60 -24.11 6.31
N MET A 343 4.99 -23.00 6.96
CA MET A 343 5.45 -21.78 6.28
C MET A 343 6.95 -21.72 6.14
N TYR A 344 7.69 -22.18 7.15
CA TYR A 344 9.17 -22.18 7.15
C TYR A 344 9.77 -23.14 6.12
N PRO A 345 9.32 -24.43 5.99
CA PRO A 345 9.95 -25.36 5.06
C PRO A 345 10.01 -24.88 3.60
N PRO A 346 8.93 -24.34 2.99
CA PRO A 346 9.05 -23.79 1.65
C PRO A 346 10.04 -22.63 1.58
N MET A 347 10.08 -21.75 2.59
CA MET A 347 11.02 -20.62 2.60
C MET A 347 12.48 -21.08 2.72
N LEU A 348 12.73 -22.17 3.43
CA LEU A 348 14.08 -22.74 3.53
C LEU A 348 14.66 -23.12 2.15
N PHE A 349 13.82 -23.57 1.22
CA PHE A 349 14.23 -23.97 -0.12
C PHE A 349 14.18 -22.80 -1.12
N LEU A 350 13.20 -21.91 -0.99
CA LEU A 350 12.89 -20.90 -2.00
C LEU A 350 13.49 -19.53 -1.68
N ASN A 351 13.64 -19.17 -0.39
CA ASN A 351 14.20 -17.88 0.03
C ASN A 351 14.88 -17.97 1.39
N GLN A 352 16.17 -18.26 1.38
CA GLN A 352 16.95 -18.45 2.60
C GLN A 352 16.96 -17.22 3.53
N GLY A 353 16.95 -15.99 2.99
CA GLY A 353 16.95 -14.77 3.80
C GLY A 353 15.65 -14.62 4.61
N ILE A 354 14.51 -14.99 4.03
CA ILE A 354 13.22 -15.04 4.76
C ILE A 354 13.24 -16.16 5.80
N ALA A 355 13.70 -17.35 5.42
CA ALA A 355 13.82 -18.49 6.34
C ALA A 355 14.70 -18.16 7.54
N GLU A 356 15.86 -17.53 7.31
CA GLU A 356 16.75 -17.06 8.38
C GLU A 356 16.05 -16.06 9.30
N SER A 357 15.30 -15.11 8.76
CA SER A 357 14.52 -14.15 9.54
C SER A 357 13.51 -14.83 10.47
N MET A 358 12.75 -15.80 9.94
CA MET A 358 11.79 -16.60 10.70
C MET A 358 12.46 -17.42 11.80
N MET A 359 13.62 -18.00 11.53
CA MET A 359 14.38 -18.77 12.51
C MET A 359 14.97 -17.87 13.59
N ASN A 360 15.54 -16.73 13.21
CA ASN A 360 16.08 -15.74 14.14
C ASN A 360 15.01 -15.20 15.13
N TYR A 361 13.77 -15.06 14.66
CA TYR A 361 12.65 -14.74 15.55
C TYR A 361 12.51 -15.77 16.69
N ARG A 362 12.53 -17.07 16.38
CA ARG A 362 12.47 -18.14 17.41
C ARG A 362 13.69 -18.16 18.31
N CYS A 363 14.89 -17.99 17.75
CA CYS A 363 16.10 -17.93 18.53
C CYS A 363 16.06 -16.80 19.58
N LEU A 364 15.57 -15.61 19.20
CA LEU A 364 15.43 -14.49 20.14
C LEU A 364 14.47 -14.81 21.29
N LEU A 365 13.36 -15.52 21.03
CA LEU A 365 12.43 -15.92 22.07
C LEU A 365 13.04 -16.91 23.08
N TYR A 366 13.93 -17.81 22.62
CA TYR A 366 14.59 -18.79 23.50
C TYR A 366 15.78 -18.21 24.25
N THR A 367 16.41 -17.17 23.73
CA THR A 367 17.59 -16.54 24.33
C THR A 367 17.26 -15.31 25.17
N SER A 368 16.04 -14.80 25.10
CA SER A 368 15.55 -13.74 25.97
C SER A 368 15.49 -14.23 27.43
N PRO A 369 15.99 -13.47 28.40
CA PRO A 369 16.04 -13.90 29.79
C PRO A 369 14.67 -14.07 30.45
N SER A 370 13.60 -13.56 29.83
CA SER A 370 12.22 -13.77 30.27
C SER A 370 11.26 -13.71 29.10
N PRO A 371 10.31 -14.66 28.97
CA PRO A 371 9.20 -14.57 28.02
C PRO A 371 8.19 -13.46 28.38
N ARG A 372 8.42 -12.71 29.45
CA ARG A 372 7.53 -11.66 29.99
C ARG A 372 8.08 -10.26 29.83
N ASP A 373 9.29 -10.10 29.32
CA ASP A 373 9.98 -8.82 29.15
C ASP A 373 9.85 -8.29 27.73
#